data_e1af6bf5299b785cb10e484d96298d50
#
_entry.id   e1af6bf5299b785cb10e484d96298d50
#
_cell.length_a   1.000
_cell.length_b   1.000
_cell.length_c   1.000
_cell.angle_alpha   90.00
_cell.angle_beta   90.00
_cell.angle_gamma   90.00
#
_symmetry.space_group_name_H-M   'P 1'
#
loop_
_entity.id
_entity.type
_entity.pdbx_description
1 polymer ?
#
loop_
_entity_poly.entity_id
_entity_poly.type
_entity_poly.pdbx_seq_one_letter_code
_entity_poly.pdbx_strand_id
1 'polypeptide(L)'
;MFRWLKQLLIGSPLETASLHEQRLPRRSALAVLASDNLSSTAYATEEILLALSAGTAAALAVPLFYAVPIGLAIGLLTLIVVISYGQTLHAYPTGGGAYTVAKENLGILPALVAGSSLLIDYSLTVAVSVTAGIAALTSAFPALYDYRVLLCLGAVLVILLANLRGVRESANIFVGPVYLFILSAYLLVLGGLVQYFRGGVPEAAAAARAAESSSLVWNFALVFLVLRAFASGCAALTGIEAVATGVKVFREPVSRNAAVTLYILAAMLGTLFLGVTVNAYLYHITPVPGETVLSQLGKTVFGQGPVYYVLQGATMLILILAANTSFTGFPRLASVMARDRFLPRQLSNLGDRLVFSNGMLMLSGLAALLIIRFDAQVHRLIPLYMVGVFTAFTLSQAGMVSHWRHARERGRGWRIAVNAFGAATTALVLVIVAVVKFTHGAWLILAGIPALVFVCWRVRRHYFTVRRDLSLADYQKAEPLRHTAVVPVAGMNRMVLGAVEYARSISQDVVAVTVNVDNADRDDLLEKWQAWAPDVPLVILDSPYRAIHRPLLRFIDELEGWRDDDVITVVIPEFVTKRWWHQVLHNQTSLFLKAALLFKPKIIVTSVPHHLAK
;
A
#
# COMPACT_ATOMS: atom_id res chain seq x y z
N MET A 1 26.41 -14.52 -4.04
CA MET A 1 25.70 -14.61 -2.77
C MET A 1 24.28 -13.99 -2.84
N PHE A 2 24.10 -12.75 -3.31
CA PHE A 2 22.77 -12.12 -3.43
C PHE A 2 21.78 -12.84 -4.35
N ARG A 3 22.21 -13.41 -5.48
CA ARG A 3 21.33 -14.15 -6.40
C ARG A 3 20.77 -15.44 -5.75
N TRP A 4 21.59 -16.18 -5.02
CA TRP A 4 21.15 -17.39 -4.32
C TRP A 4 20.15 -17.07 -3.21
N LEU A 5 20.42 -16.04 -2.37
CA LEU A 5 19.49 -15.60 -1.32
C LEU A 5 18.16 -15.10 -1.91
N LYS A 6 18.20 -14.36 -3.02
CA LYS A 6 17.00 -13.92 -3.75
C LYS A 6 16.20 -15.12 -4.28
N GLN A 7 16.85 -16.10 -4.86
CA GLN A 7 16.17 -17.32 -5.34
C GLN A 7 15.59 -18.16 -4.19
N LEU A 8 16.28 -18.23 -3.05
CA LEU A 8 15.78 -18.94 -1.87
C LEU A 8 14.54 -18.25 -1.28
N LEU A 9 14.53 -16.91 -1.18
CA LEU A 9 13.45 -16.15 -0.58
C LEU A 9 12.27 -15.91 -1.53
N ILE A 10 12.54 -15.61 -2.80
CA ILE A 10 11.52 -15.17 -3.78
C ILE A 10 11.21 -16.26 -4.81
N GLY A 11 12.15 -17.16 -5.09
CA GLY A 11 12.03 -18.20 -6.13
C GLY A 11 12.67 -17.82 -7.46
N SER A 12 12.65 -18.75 -8.42
CA SER A 12 13.17 -18.55 -9.78
C SER A 12 12.27 -17.60 -10.59
N PRO A 13 12.82 -16.81 -11.54
CA PRO A 13 12.03 -15.98 -12.44
C PRO A 13 11.00 -16.81 -13.24
N LEU A 14 9.85 -16.19 -13.53
CA LEU A 14 8.79 -16.77 -14.35
C LEU A 14 8.74 -16.08 -15.72
N GLU A 15 8.45 -16.85 -16.77
CA GLU A 15 8.24 -16.32 -18.11
C GLU A 15 6.91 -15.54 -18.20
N THR A 16 6.90 -14.47 -18.98
CA THR A 16 5.71 -13.61 -19.16
C THR A 16 4.50 -14.39 -19.73
N ALA A 17 4.74 -15.45 -20.50
CA ALA A 17 3.70 -16.32 -21.05
C ALA A 17 2.85 -17.02 -19.96
N SER A 18 3.40 -17.26 -18.77
CA SER A 18 2.71 -17.93 -17.65
C SER A 18 1.68 -17.05 -16.91
N LEU A 19 1.52 -15.78 -17.29
CA LEU A 19 0.51 -14.87 -16.71
C LEU A 19 -0.93 -15.37 -16.84
N HIS A 20 -1.26 -16.08 -17.92
CA HIS A 20 -2.61 -16.62 -18.16
C HIS A 20 -2.99 -17.81 -17.27
N GLU A 21 -2.02 -18.53 -16.72
CA GLU A 21 -2.24 -19.71 -15.88
C GLU A 21 -2.62 -19.38 -14.43
N GLN A 22 -2.67 -18.10 -14.06
CA GLN A 22 -2.90 -17.65 -12.68
C GLN A 22 -4.38 -17.44 -12.29
N ARG A 23 -5.34 -17.85 -13.14
CA ARG A 23 -6.77 -17.75 -12.83
C ARG A 23 -7.22 -18.86 -11.86
N LEU A 24 -7.94 -18.46 -10.81
CA LEU A 24 -8.39 -19.34 -9.74
C LEU A 24 -9.80 -19.92 -9.99
N PRO A 25 -10.07 -21.18 -9.59
CA PRO A 25 -11.42 -21.71 -9.53
C PRO A 25 -12.23 -21.00 -8.44
N ARG A 26 -13.59 -21.03 -8.53
CA ARG A 26 -14.48 -20.33 -7.58
C ARG A 26 -14.16 -20.59 -6.12
N ARG A 27 -13.88 -21.85 -5.72
CA ARG A 27 -13.60 -22.24 -4.33
C ARG A 27 -12.36 -21.53 -3.79
N SER A 28 -11.26 -21.54 -4.55
CA SER A 28 -10.02 -20.86 -4.15
C SER A 28 -10.15 -19.34 -4.25
N ALA A 29 -10.84 -18.82 -5.27
CA ALA A 29 -11.11 -17.39 -5.40
C ALA A 29 -12.01 -16.88 -4.25
N LEU A 30 -13.02 -17.66 -3.84
CA LEU A 30 -13.84 -17.37 -2.66
C LEU A 30 -12.95 -17.30 -1.42
N ALA A 31 -12.11 -18.29 -1.15
CA ALA A 31 -11.25 -18.30 0.04
C ALA A 31 -10.29 -17.09 0.07
N VAL A 32 -9.67 -16.76 -1.09
CA VAL A 32 -8.72 -15.62 -1.17
C VAL A 32 -9.41 -14.27 -0.97
N LEU A 33 -10.60 -14.08 -1.55
CA LEU A 33 -11.32 -12.80 -1.48
C LEU A 33 -12.26 -12.72 -0.27
N ALA A 34 -12.67 -13.87 0.30
CA ALA A 34 -13.51 -13.94 1.48
C ALA A 34 -12.77 -13.57 2.76
N SER A 35 -11.45 -13.81 2.81
CA SER A 35 -10.68 -13.63 4.03
C SER A 35 -10.81 -12.21 4.58
N ASP A 36 -10.74 -11.19 3.75
CA ASP A 36 -10.88 -9.79 4.15
C ASP A 36 -12.31 -9.45 4.62
N ASN A 37 -13.30 -9.86 3.84
CA ASN A 37 -14.70 -9.57 4.14
C ASN A 37 -15.19 -10.30 5.41
N LEU A 38 -14.91 -11.60 5.54
CA LEU A 38 -15.38 -12.40 6.69
C LEU A 38 -14.58 -12.15 7.96
N SER A 39 -13.30 -11.77 7.85
CA SER A 39 -12.47 -11.46 9.02
C SER A 39 -12.99 -10.27 9.82
N SER A 40 -13.70 -9.33 9.16
CA SER A 40 -14.30 -8.18 9.82
C SER A 40 -15.37 -8.56 10.86
N THR A 41 -15.97 -9.75 10.75
CA THR A 41 -16.90 -10.27 11.79
C THR A 41 -16.23 -10.47 13.15
N ALA A 42 -14.90 -10.67 13.17
CA ALA A 42 -14.15 -10.90 14.40
C ALA A 42 -14.00 -9.64 15.26
N TYR A 43 -14.04 -8.45 14.67
CA TYR A 43 -13.83 -7.19 15.40
C TYR A 43 -14.99 -6.19 15.29
N ALA A 44 -15.86 -6.29 14.27
CA ALA A 44 -16.92 -5.30 14.08
C ALA A 44 -17.92 -5.22 15.23
N THR A 45 -18.31 -6.36 15.79
CA THR A 45 -19.18 -6.40 16.99
C THR A 45 -18.47 -5.80 18.20
N GLU A 46 -17.20 -6.10 18.40
CA GLU A 46 -16.38 -5.50 19.47
C GLU A 46 -16.36 -3.97 19.39
N GLU A 47 -16.20 -3.42 18.21
CA GLU A 47 -16.18 -1.97 17.98
C GLU A 47 -17.54 -1.29 18.29
N ILE A 48 -18.65 -1.98 18.01
CA ILE A 48 -19.99 -1.51 18.44
C ILE A 48 -20.06 -1.47 19.95
N LEU A 49 -19.69 -2.57 20.61
CA LEU A 49 -19.77 -2.71 22.05
C LEU A 49 -18.82 -1.74 22.78
N LEU A 50 -17.59 -1.56 22.27
CA LEU A 50 -16.65 -0.55 22.79
C LEU A 50 -17.21 0.87 22.69
N ALA A 51 -17.88 1.19 21.58
CA ALA A 51 -18.50 2.50 21.43
C ALA A 51 -19.68 2.70 22.39
N LEU A 52 -20.51 1.68 22.59
CA LEU A 52 -21.64 1.73 23.55
C LEU A 52 -21.15 1.78 24.99
N SER A 53 -20.15 0.98 25.37
CA SER A 53 -19.58 0.96 26.72
C SER A 53 -18.87 2.26 27.10
N ALA A 54 -18.34 3.01 26.14
CA ALA A 54 -17.79 4.35 26.39
C ALA A 54 -18.84 5.34 26.92
N GLY A 55 -20.13 5.10 26.68
CA GLY A 55 -21.24 5.86 27.25
C GLY A 55 -21.43 5.62 28.74
N THR A 56 -21.16 4.41 29.25
CA THR A 56 -21.28 4.09 30.68
C THR A 56 -20.23 4.82 31.51
N ALA A 57 -19.02 5.00 30.97
CA ALA A 57 -17.97 5.82 31.60
C ALA A 57 -18.32 7.32 31.67
N ALA A 58 -19.24 7.80 30.81
CA ALA A 58 -19.76 9.16 30.80
C ALA A 58 -21.10 9.32 31.56
N ALA A 59 -21.43 8.40 32.47
CA ALA A 59 -22.69 8.34 33.23
C ALA A 59 -23.96 8.18 32.36
N LEU A 60 -23.83 7.81 31.10
CA LEU A 60 -24.93 7.42 30.22
C LEU A 60 -24.98 5.89 30.21
N ALA A 61 -25.84 5.29 31.00
CA ALA A 61 -26.08 3.84 30.97
C ALA A 61 -26.78 3.46 29.65
N VAL A 62 -26.02 3.23 28.59
CA VAL A 62 -26.59 2.82 27.30
C VAL A 62 -26.69 1.30 27.25
N PRO A 63 -27.90 0.74 27.11
CA PRO A 63 -28.07 -0.70 27.02
C PRO A 63 -27.36 -1.32 25.84
N LEU A 64 -26.71 -2.47 26.03
CA LEU A 64 -26.14 -3.28 24.98
C LEU A 64 -27.18 -3.75 23.95
N PHE A 65 -28.48 -3.67 24.30
CA PHE A 65 -29.59 -3.88 23.37
C PHE A 65 -29.45 -3.13 22.06
N TYR A 66 -28.91 -1.89 22.07
CA TYR A 66 -28.73 -1.11 20.85
C TYR A 66 -27.74 -1.75 19.85
N ALA A 67 -26.88 -2.68 20.27
CA ALA A 67 -26.00 -3.41 19.36
C ALA A 67 -26.77 -4.19 18.29
N VAL A 68 -27.94 -4.74 18.61
CA VAL A 68 -28.75 -5.53 17.68
C VAL A 68 -29.37 -4.66 16.57
N PRO A 69 -30.13 -3.58 16.83
CA PRO A 69 -30.66 -2.71 15.79
C PRO A 69 -29.55 -2.01 15.00
N ILE A 70 -28.42 -1.66 15.61
CA ILE A 70 -27.25 -1.16 14.91
C ILE A 70 -26.71 -2.23 13.93
N GLY A 71 -26.58 -3.47 14.40
CA GLY A 71 -26.16 -4.60 13.55
C GLY A 71 -27.09 -4.82 12.36
N LEU A 72 -28.41 -4.74 12.57
CA LEU A 72 -29.40 -4.82 11.50
C LEU A 72 -29.27 -3.68 10.48
N ALA A 73 -29.08 -2.45 10.95
CA ALA A 73 -28.86 -1.29 10.07
C ALA A 73 -27.59 -1.46 9.22
N ILE A 74 -26.51 -1.98 9.80
CA ILE A 74 -25.27 -2.30 9.08
C ILE A 74 -25.49 -3.45 8.08
N GLY A 75 -26.25 -4.46 8.45
CA GLY A 75 -26.63 -5.56 7.53
C GLY A 75 -27.42 -5.05 6.32
N LEU A 76 -28.36 -4.13 6.54
CA LEU A 76 -29.12 -3.48 5.45
C LEU A 76 -28.21 -2.64 4.55
N LEU A 77 -27.29 -1.86 5.14
CA LEU A 77 -26.31 -1.09 4.41
C LEU A 77 -25.41 -2.01 3.56
N THR A 78 -24.96 -3.13 4.13
CA THR A 78 -24.19 -4.16 3.41
C THR A 78 -24.95 -4.67 2.18
N LEU A 79 -26.23 -4.96 2.33
CA LEU A 79 -27.07 -5.43 1.22
C LEU A 79 -27.17 -4.38 0.10
N ILE A 80 -27.38 -3.11 0.44
CA ILE A 80 -27.43 -1.99 -0.52
C ILE A 80 -26.10 -1.90 -1.32
N VAL A 81 -24.97 -1.91 -0.62
CA VAL A 81 -23.64 -1.83 -1.22
C VAL A 81 -23.38 -3.03 -2.14
N VAL A 82 -23.69 -4.25 -1.68
CA VAL A 82 -23.47 -5.49 -2.44
C VAL A 82 -24.32 -5.54 -3.73
N ILE A 83 -25.59 -5.12 -3.68
CA ILE A 83 -26.45 -5.05 -4.89
C ILE A 83 -25.87 -4.06 -5.90
N SER A 84 -25.39 -2.90 -5.45
CA SER A 84 -24.73 -1.91 -6.29
C SER A 84 -23.44 -2.47 -6.92
N TYR A 85 -22.56 -3.07 -6.12
CA TYR A 85 -21.33 -3.67 -6.62
C TYR A 85 -21.55 -4.87 -7.55
N GLY A 86 -22.62 -5.63 -7.35
CA GLY A 86 -23.05 -6.66 -8.30
C GLY A 86 -23.28 -6.11 -9.70
N GLN A 87 -23.85 -4.91 -9.82
CA GLN A 87 -24.02 -4.21 -11.11
C GLN A 87 -22.66 -3.73 -11.68
N THR A 88 -21.77 -3.23 -10.82
CA THR A 88 -20.41 -2.81 -11.22
C THR A 88 -19.62 -3.98 -11.82
N LEU A 89 -19.71 -5.19 -11.23
CA LEU A 89 -19.05 -6.39 -11.74
C LEU A 89 -19.50 -6.79 -13.15
N HIS A 90 -20.75 -6.52 -13.50
CA HIS A 90 -21.28 -6.79 -14.85
C HIS A 90 -20.85 -5.71 -15.84
N ALA A 91 -20.83 -4.43 -15.43
CA ALA A 91 -20.43 -3.32 -16.29
C ALA A 91 -18.91 -3.31 -16.55
N TYR A 92 -18.10 -3.79 -15.60
CA TYR A 92 -16.64 -3.75 -15.65
C TYR A 92 -16.00 -5.14 -15.49
N PRO A 93 -16.13 -6.05 -16.47
CA PRO A 93 -15.58 -7.41 -16.38
C PRO A 93 -14.05 -7.46 -16.36
N THR A 94 -13.41 -6.38 -16.78
CA THR A 94 -11.93 -6.22 -16.76
C THR A 94 -11.38 -5.72 -15.42
N GLY A 95 -12.23 -5.52 -14.42
CA GLY A 95 -11.91 -4.96 -13.11
C GLY A 95 -12.22 -3.47 -13.07
N GLY A 96 -13.30 -3.13 -12.37
CA GLY A 96 -13.83 -1.77 -12.23
C GLY A 96 -13.79 -1.33 -10.77
N GLY A 97 -12.63 -1.36 -10.11
CA GLY A 97 -12.50 -0.74 -8.80
C GLY A 97 -12.89 0.74 -8.84
N ALA A 98 -13.21 1.33 -7.68
CA ALA A 98 -13.75 2.70 -7.58
C ALA A 98 -12.94 3.74 -8.36
N TYR A 99 -11.61 3.57 -8.46
CA TYR A 99 -10.74 4.45 -9.27
C TYR A 99 -11.12 4.42 -10.76
N THR A 100 -11.28 3.23 -11.35
CA THR A 100 -11.58 3.08 -12.78
C THR A 100 -12.97 3.60 -13.09
N VAL A 101 -13.96 3.23 -12.28
CA VAL A 101 -15.36 3.68 -12.43
C VAL A 101 -15.45 5.21 -12.31
N ALA A 102 -14.80 5.81 -11.33
CA ALA A 102 -14.77 7.26 -11.16
C ALA A 102 -14.04 7.95 -12.32
N LYS A 103 -12.92 7.39 -12.81
CA LYS A 103 -12.14 7.97 -13.92
C LYS A 103 -12.95 8.04 -15.21
N GLU A 104 -13.65 6.97 -15.55
CA GLU A 104 -14.40 6.89 -16.79
C GLU A 104 -15.71 7.69 -16.78
N ASN A 105 -16.34 7.83 -15.61
CA ASN A 105 -17.68 8.40 -15.50
C ASN A 105 -17.78 9.76 -14.81
N LEU A 106 -16.82 10.11 -13.93
CA LEU A 106 -16.83 11.36 -13.15
C LEU A 106 -15.62 12.26 -13.45
N GLY A 107 -14.59 11.71 -14.14
CA GLY A 107 -13.40 12.45 -14.51
C GLY A 107 -12.22 12.26 -13.55
N ILE A 108 -11.16 13.04 -13.78
CA ILE A 108 -9.84 12.80 -13.17
C ILE A 108 -9.81 13.08 -11.67
N LEU A 109 -10.40 14.20 -11.20
CA LEU A 109 -10.33 14.58 -9.79
C LEU A 109 -11.06 13.58 -8.88
N PRO A 110 -12.33 13.18 -9.16
CA PRO A 110 -13.00 12.13 -8.40
C PRO A 110 -12.24 10.80 -8.45
N ALA A 111 -11.62 10.45 -9.59
CA ALA A 111 -10.79 9.26 -9.69
C ALA A 111 -9.58 9.31 -8.77
N LEU A 112 -8.88 10.44 -8.70
CA LEU A 112 -7.75 10.61 -7.79
C LEU A 112 -8.17 10.53 -6.33
N VAL A 113 -9.33 11.10 -5.98
CA VAL A 113 -9.87 10.97 -4.62
C VAL A 113 -10.18 9.51 -4.31
N ALA A 114 -10.87 8.79 -5.18
CA ALA A 114 -11.16 7.37 -5.00
C ALA A 114 -9.88 6.51 -4.93
N GLY A 115 -8.93 6.74 -5.84
CA GLY A 115 -7.66 6.02 -5.86
C GLY A 115 -6.81 6.28 -4.61
N SER A 116 -6.72 7.53 -4.17
CA SER A 116 -6.00 7.91 -2.94
C SER A 116 -6.66 7.30 -1.69
N SER A 117 -7.99 7.34 -1.62
CA SER A 117 -8.75 6.70 -0.54
C SER A 117 -8.46 5.22 -0.45
N LEU A 118 -8.46 4.50 -1.60
CA LEU A 118 -8.17 3.07 -1.66
C LEU A 118 -6.72 2.71 -1.32
N LEU A 119 -5.74 3.51 -1.75
CA LEU A 119 -4.33 3.26 -1.39
C LEU A 119 -4.13 3.38 0.13
N ILE A 120 -4.77 4.37 0.76
CA ILE A 120 -4.76 4.52 2.22
C ILE A 120 -5.49 3.35 2.88
N ASP A 121 -6.67 3.01 2.36
CA ASP A 121 -7.51 1.92 2.84
C ASP A 121 -6.75 0.58 2.85
N TYR A 122 -6.13 0.17 1.75
CA TYR A 122 -5.35 -1.06 1.69
C TYR A 122 -4.20 -1.08 2.70
N SER A 123 -3.56 0.07 2.95
CA SER A 123 -2.47 0.15 3.94
C SER A 123 -3.00 -0.04 5.36
N LEU A 124 -4.16 0.53 5.66
CA LEU A 124 -4.84 0.38 6.94
C LEU A 124 -5.43 -1.03 7.10
N THR A 125 -5.96 -1.64 6.03
CA THR A 125 -6.45 -3.02 6.04
C THR A 125 -5.36 -3.99 6.48
N VAL A 126 -4.13 -3.87 5.96
CA VAL A 126 -3.02 -4.72 6.41
C VAL A 126 -2.74 -4.50 7.90
N ALA A 127 -2.65 -3.24 8.33
CA ALA A 127 -2.35 -2.92 9.72
C ALA A 127 -3.45 -3.42 10.67
N VAL A 128 -4.72 -3.16 10.36
CA VAL A 128 -5.89 -3.58 11.18
C VAL A 128 -6.00 -5.09 11.23
N SER A 129 -5.96 -5.76 10.08
CA SER A 129 -6.15 -7.21 10.00
C SER A 129 -5.05 -7.98 10.70
N VAL A 130 -3.78 -7.60 10.50
CA VAL A 130 -2.66 -8.24 11.19
C VAL A 130 -2.74 -7.99 12.70
N THR A 131 -3.05 -6.75 13.11
CA THR A 131 -3.19 -6.40 14.54
C THR A 131 -4.34 -7.17 15.19
N ALA A 132 -5.49 -7.26 14.54
CA ALA A 132 -6.63 -8.04 15.03
C ALA A 132 -6.33 -9.54 15.10
N GLY A 133 -5.56 -10.08 14.13
CA GLY A 133 -5.11 -11.47 14.16
C GLY A 133 -4.20 -11.76 15.34
N ILE A 134 -3.27 -10.88 15.64
CA ILE A 134 -2.40 -11.01 16.82
C ILE A 134 -3.20 -10.78 18.12
N ALA A 135 -4.22 -9.91 18.11
CA ALA A 135 -5.12 -9.75 19.26
C ALA A 135 -5.89 -11.04 19.57
N ALA A 136 -6.34 -11.80 18.58
CA ALA A 136 -6.93 -13.12 18.78
C ALA A 136 -5.93 -14.11 19.40
N LEU A 137 -4.65 -14.09 18.95
CA LEU A 137 -3.58 -14.90 19.53
C LEU A 137 -3.31 -14.52 20.99
N THR A 138 -3.15 -13.23 21.29
CA THR A 138 -2.86 -12.75 22.65
C THR A 138 -4.04 -12.93 23.60
N SER A 139 -5.28 -12.97 23.11
CA SER A 139 -6.47 -13.35 23.90
C SER A 139 -6.42 -14.82 24.34
N ALA A 140 -5.86 -15.71 23.51
CA ALA A 140 -5.66 -17.12 23.87
C ALA A 140 -4.41 -17.33 24.76
N PHE A 141 -3.36 -16.53 24.51
CA PHE A 141 -2.06 -16.62 25.19
C PHE A 141 -1.62 -15.23 25.70
N PRO A 142 -2.13 -14.78 26.87
CA PRO A 142 -1.87 -13.42 27.40
C PRO A 142 -0.39 -13.07 27.57
N ALA A 143 0.47 -14.07 27.81
CA ALA A 143 1.92 -13.87 27.95
C ALA A 143 2.60 -13.28 26.68
N LEU A 144 1.93 -13.36 25.52
CA LEU A 144 2.43 -12.81 24.25
C LEU A 144 2.02 -11.34 24.04
N TYR A 145 1.21 -10.76 24.91
CA TYR A 145 0.66 -9.40 24.73
C TYR A 145 1.76 -8.32 24.59
N ASP A 146 2.83 -8.41 25.38
CA ASP A 146 3.91 -7.44 25.36
C ASP A 146 4.72 -7.49 24.03
N TYR A 147 4.68 -8.61 23.34
CA TYR A 147 5.35 -8.81 22.04
C TYR A 147 4.45 -8.51 20.84
N ARG A 148 3.23 -7.97 21.02
CA ARG A 148 2.24 -7.77 19.96
C ARG A 148 2.76 -7.01 18.73
N VAL A 149 3.56 -5.96 18.92
CA VAL A 149 4.14 -5.17 17.80
C VAL A 149 5.13 -6.03 17.00
N LEU A 150 6.01 -6.74 17.69
CA LEU A 150 7.00 -7.62 17.04
C LEU A 150 6.34 -8.75 16.26
N LEU A 151 5.31 -9.37 16.85
CA LEU A 151 4.51 -10.42 16.21
C LEU A 151 3.78 -9.91 14.96
N CYS A 152 3.21 -8.69 15.03
CA CYS A 152 2.59 -8.04 13.87
C CYS A 152 3.60 -7.78 12.75
N LEU A 153 4.78 -7.24 13.05
CA LEU A 153 5.83 -7.00 12.06
C LEU A 153 6.32 -8.31 11.43
N GLY A 154 6.48 -9.36 12.24
CA GLY A 154 6.81 -10.70 11.76
C GLY A 154 5.74 -11.24 10.81
N ALA A 155 4.46 -11.08 11.13
CA ALA A 155 3.35 -11.51 10.27
C ALA A 155 3.34 -10.72 8.94
N VAL A 156 3.54 -9.39 8.97
CA VAL A 156 3.66 -8.57 7.74
C VAL A 156 4.82 -9.04 6.86
N LEU A 157 5.97 -9.36 7.47
CA LEU A 157 7.13 -9.88 6.74
C LEU A 157 6.83 -11.24 6.09
N VAL A 158 6.18 -12.17 6.80
CA VAL A 158 5.80 -13.49 6.27
C VAL A 158 4.83 -13.34 5.09
N ILE A 159 3.79 -12.48 5.21
CA ILE A 159 2.85 -12.21 4.13
C ILE A 159 3.57 -11.59 2.92
N LEU A 160 4.45 -10.62 3.15
CA LEU A 160 5.25 -10.00 2.08
C LEU A 160 6.06 -11.06 1.32
N LEU A 161 6.81 -11.91 2.02
CA LEU A 161 7.64 -12.95 1.41
C LEU A 161 6.79 -13.97 0.63
N ALA A 162 5.63 -14.37 1.19
CA ALA A 162 4.70 -15.27 0.50
C ALA A 162 4.17 -14.65 -0.80
N ASN A 163 3.80 -13.35 -0.79
CA ASN A 163 3.29 -12.67 -1.98
C ASN A 163 4.36 -12.39 -3.03
N LEU A 164 5.60 -12.12 -2.62
CA LEU A 164 6.72 -11.98 -3.55
C LEU A 164 7.04 -13.28 -4.32
N ARG A 165 6.68 -14.45 -3.76
CA ARG A 165 6.79 -15.75 -4.45
C ARG A 165 5.73 -15.97 -5.54
N GLY A 166 4.62 -15.24 -5.50
CA GLY A 166 3.56 -15.29 -6.51
C GLY A 166 2.20 -15.73 -5.96
N VAL A 167 1.14 -15.19 -6.56
CA VAL A 167 -0.26 -15.31 -6.08
C VAL A 167 -0.79 -16.76 -6.09
N ARG A 168 -0.36 -17.61 -7.05
CA ARG A 168 -0.89 -18.97 -7.20
C ARG A 168 -0.42 -19.91 -6.08
N GLU A 169 0.82 -19.77 -5.65
CA GLU A 169 1.39 -20.61 -4.58
C GLU A 169 0.74 -20.27 -3.24
N SER A 170 0.39 -18.99 -3.02
CA SER A 170 -0.28 -18.55 -1.80
C SER A 170 -1.75 -18.99 -1.75
N ALA A 171 -2.50 -18.98 -2.85
CA ALA A 171 -3.95 -19.24 -2.88
C ALA A 171 -4.36 -20.59 -2.28
N ASN A 172 -3.56 -21.65 -2.49
CA ASN A 172 -3.86 -22.98 -1.95
C ASN A 172 -3.70 -23.05 -0.43
N ILE A 173 -2.82 -22.22 0.15
CA ILE A 173 -2.59 -22.14 1.60
C ILE A 173 -3.80 -21.50 2.32
N PHE A 174 -4.54 -20.63 1.62
CA PHE A 174 -5.67 -19.88 2.21
C PHE A 174 -6.94 -20.70 2.38
N VAL A 175 -7.14 -21.73 1.58
CA VAL A 175 -8.41 -22.49 1.53
C VAL A 175 -8.75 -23.12 2.89
N GLY A 176 -7.81 -23.85 3.48
CA GLY A 176 -8.02 -24.56 4.75
C GLY A 176 -8.40 -23.62 5.91
N PRO A 177 -7.57 -22.63 6.25
CA PRO A 177 -7.84 -21.68 7.33
C PRO A 177 -9.15 -20.91 7.19
N VAL A 178 -9.52 -20.47 5.98
CA VAL A 178 -10.76 -19.71 5.75
C VAL A 178 -11.98 -20.58 6.01
N TYR A 179 -12.03 -21.82 5.49
CA TYR A 179 -13.15 -22.71 5.75
C TYR A 179 -13.19 -23.18 7.20
N LEU A 180 -12.03 -23.34 7.86
CA LEU A 180 -11.97 -23.65 9.29
C LEU A 180 -12.59 -22.52 10.14
N PHE A 181 -12.27 -21.26 9.79
CA PHE A 181 -12.88 -20.11 10.47
C PHE A 181 -14.38 -20.06 10.24
N ILE A 182 -14.85 -20.22 9.01
CA ILE A 182 -16.27 -20.23 8.69
C ILE A 182 -17.00 -21.29 9.52
N LEU A 183 -16.47 -22.50 9.57
CA LEU A 183 -17.06 -23.60 10.34
C LEU A 183 -17.07 -23.28 11.83
N SER A 184 -15.95 -22.85 12.41
CA SER A 184 -15.83 -22.57 13.84
C SER A 184 -16.69 -21.37 14.27
N ALA A 185 -16.81 -20.34 13.41
CA ALA A 185 -17.66 -19.18 13.66
C ALA A 185 -19.16 -19.54 13.62
N TYR A 186 -19.60 -20.36 12.67
CA TYR A 186 -20.99 -20.87 12.67
C TYR A 186 -21.25 -21.80 13.85
N LEU A 187 -20.30 -22.66 14.24
CA LEU A 187 -20.42 -23.47 15.45
C LEU A 187 -20.58 -22.60 16.71
N LEU A 188 -19.82 -21.49 16.79
CA LEU A 188 -19.97 -20.53 17.89
C LEU A 188 -21.36 -19.90 17.89
N VAL A 189 -21.83 -19.37 16.75
CA VAL A 189 -23.13 -18.70 16.64
C VAL A 189 -24.27 -19.67 16.96
N LEU A 190 -24.29 -20.84 16.33
CA LEU A 190 -25.35 -21.83 16.54
C LEU A 190 -25.27 -22.46 17.93
N GLY A 191 -24.07 -22.78 18.41
CA GLY A 191 -23.84 -23.33 19.74
C GLY A 191 -24.32 -22.36 20.83
N GLY A 192 -24.01 -21.07 20.71
CA GLY A 192 -24.51 -20.04 21.62
C GLY A 192 -26.02 -19.92 21.61
N LEU A 193 -26.66 -19.89 20.42
CA LEU A 193 -28.13 -19.86 20.34
C LEU A 193 -28.76 -21.10 20.95
N VAL A 194 -28.26 -22.31 20.65
CA VAL A 194 -28.76 -23.56 21.21
C VAL A 194 -28.63 -23.58 22.74
N GLN A 195 -27.48 -23.16 23.26
CA GLN A 195 -27.24 -23.09 24.70
C GLN A 195 -28.18 -22.07 25.39
N TYR A 196 -28.42 -20.92 24.76
CA TYR A 196 -29.36 -19.91 25.22
C TYR A 196 -30.78 -20.49 25.36
N PHE A 197 -31.30 -21.17 24.32
CA PHE A 197 -32.64 -21.77 24.35
C PHE A 197 -32.76 -22.95 25.33
N ARG A 198 -31.65 -23.58 25.71
CA ARG A 198 -31.60 -24.62 26.74
C ARG A 198 -31.49 -24.06 28.18
N GLY A 199 -31.52 -22.73 28.32
CA GLY A 199 -31.41 -22.08 29.64
C GLY A 199 -29.99 -22.02 30.20
N GLY A 200 -28.97 -22.28 29.39
CA GLY A 200 -27.55 -22.30 29.78
C GLY A 200 -26.89 -20.90 29.83
N VAL A 201 -27.67 -19.84 30.04
CA VAL A 201 -27.11 -18.47 30.17
C VAL A 201 -26.70 -18.24 31.63
N PRO A 202 -25.52 -17.69 31.91
CA PRO A 202 -25.12 -17.32 33.27
C PRO A 202 -26.15 -16.39 33.93
N GLU A 203 -26.53 -16.67 35.16
CA GLU A 203 -27.52 -15.86 35.91
C GLU A 203 -27.13 -14.37 35.98
N ALA A 204 -25.84 -14.08 36.10
CA ALA A 204 -25.30 -12.72 36.09
C ALA A 204 -25.59 -11.98 34.76
N ALA A 205 -25.50 -12.66 33.60
CA ALA A 205 -25.82 -12.08 32.30
C ALA A 205 -27.33 -11.85 32.14
N ALA A 206 -28.17 -12.76 32.66
CA ALA A 206 -29.61 -12.60 32.66
C ALA A 206 -30.05 -11.43 33.55
N ALA A 207 -29.48 -11.31 34.76
CA ALA A 207 -29.73 -10.22 35.70
C ALA A 207 -29.26 -8.86 35.12
N ALA A 208 -28.09 -8.80 34.50
CA ALA A 208 -27.57 -7.59 33.89
C ALA A 208 -28.48 -7.09 32.76
N ARG A 209 -28.99 -7.98 31.90
CA ARG A 209 -29.96 -7.60 30.83
C ARG A 209 -31.29 -7.12 31.41
N ALA A 210 -31.79 -7.74 32.50
CA ALA A 210 -33.01 -7.30 33.14
C ALA A 210 -32.87 -5.90 33.76
N ALA A 211 -31.69 -5.56 34.27
CA ALA A 211 -31.37 -4.24 34.81
C ALA A 211 -31.29 -3.15 33.73
N GLU A 212 -30.98 -3.48 32.47
CA GLU A 212 -30.94 -2.53 31.34
C GLU A 212 -32.30 -1.96 30.93
N SER A 213 -33.41 -2.52 31.39
CA SER A 213 -34.77 -2.16 30.93
C SER A 213 -35.33 -0.85 31.51
N SER A 214 -34.56 -0.07 32.29
CA SER A 214 -34.99 1.20 32.87
C SER A 214 -34.82 2.39 31.93
N SER A 215 -35.94 2.98 31.57
CA SER A 215 -36.22 4.32 30.99
C SER A 215 -35.03 5.12 30.42
N LEU A 216 -34.68 4.87 29.15
CA LEU A 216 -33.81 5.78 28.41
C LEU A 216 -34.60 6.98 27.91
N VAL A 217 -34.17 8.17 28.30
CA VAL A 217 -34.63 9.41 27.72
C VAL A 217 -33.80 9.67 26.47
N TRP A 218 -34.44 9.74 25.30
CA TRP A 218 -33.80 10.12 24.06
C TRP A 218 -33.28 11.57 24.18
N ASN A 219 -31.95 11.71 24.19
CA ASN A 219 -31.28 12.98 24.20
C ASN A 219 -30.19 13.01 23.13
N PHE A 220 -29.65 14.19 22.84
CA PHE A 220 -28.62 14.36 21.82
C PHE A 220 -27.39 13.47 22.05
N ALA A 221 -26.98 13.29 23.31
CA ALA A 221 -25.84 12.46 23.68
C ALA A 221 -26.06 10.98 23.33
N LEU A 222 -27.27 10.46 23.57
CA LEU A 222 -27.63 9.07 23.21
C LEU A 222 -27.62 8.89 21.69
N VAL A 223 -28.25 9.82 20.94
CA VAL A 223 -28.24 9.77 19.46
C VAL A 223 -26.81 9.78 18.93
N PHE A 224 -25.97 10.69 19.45
CA PHE A 224 -24.57 10.77 19.05
C PHE A 224 -23.81 9.47 19.34
N LEU A 225 -24.07 8.84 20.49
CA LEU A 225 -23.43 7.59 20.89
C LEU A 225 -23.87 6.42 20.02
N VAL A 226 -25.17 6.31 19.69
CA VAL A 226 -25.70 5.31 18.75
C VAL A 226 -25.11 5.50 17.35
N LEU A 227 -25.00 6.72 16.86
CA LEU A 227 -24.34 7.03 15.60
C LEU A 227 -22.84 6.68 15.63
N ARG A 228 -22.18 6.89 16.77
CA ARG A 228 -20.78 6.51 16.99
C ARG A 228 -20.61 4.99 16.95
N ALA A 229 -21.50 4.24 17.61
CA ALA A 229 -21.48 2.79 17.60
C ALA A 229 -21.78 2.24 16.19
N PHE A 230 -22.77 2.81 15.49
CA PHE A 230 -23.05 2.50 14.09
C PHE A 230 -21.82 2.76 13.20
N ALA A 231 -21.22 3.95 13.29
CA ALA A 231 -20.01 4.28 12.54
C ALA A 231 -18.85 3.31 12.82
N SER A 232 -18.67 2.87 14.08
CA SER A 232 -17.67 1.87 14.44
C SER A 232 -17.95 0.50 13.81
N GLY A 233 -19.20 0.04 13.93
CA GLY A 233 -19.62 -1.26 13.41
C GLY A 233 -19.64 -1.35 11.88
N CYS A 234 -19.72 -0.20 11.18
CA CYS A 234 -19.55 -0.16 9.71
C CYS A 234 -18.22 -0.76 9.23
N ALA A 235 -17.26 -1.00 10.13
CA ALA A 235 -16.05 -1.78 9.83
C ALA A 235 -16.37 -3.19 9.27
N ALA A 236 -17.57 -3.71 9.51
CA ALA A 236 -18.05 -4.95 8.89
C ALA A 236 -18.14 -4.89 7.36
N LEU A 237 -18.26 -3.70 6.72
CA LEU A 237 -18.41 -3.57 5.27
C LEU A 237 -17.10 -3.63 4.51
N THR A 238 -15.99 -3.70 5.20
CA THR A 238 -14.67 -3.75 4.57
C THR A 238 -14.47 -5.03 3.77
N GLY A 239 -13.65 -4.97 2.72
CA GLY A 239 -13.39 -6.13 1.86
C GLY A 239 -14.42 -6.39 0.76
N ILE A 240 -15.60 -5.76 0.76
CA ILE A 240 -16.61 -5.92 -0.32
C ILE A 240 -16.01 -5.49 -1.66
N GLU A 241 -15.20 -4.44 -1.67
CA GLU A 241 -14.55 -3.91 -2.86
C GLU A 241 -13.47 -4.84 -3.43
N ALA A 242 -12.86 -5.68 -2.60
CA ALA A 242 -11.79 -6.60 -3.01
C ALA A 242 -12.27 -7.54 -4.14
N VAL A 243 -13.56 -7.93 -4.15
CA VAL A 243 -14.15 -8.73 -5.22
C VAL A 243 -14.21 -7.95 -6.54
N ALA A 244 -14.52 -6.65 -6.50
CA ALA A 244 -14.62 -5.80 -7.69
C ALA A 244 -13.25 -5.48 -8.30
N THR A 245 -12.25 -5.24 -7.46
CA THR A 245 -10.86 -5.03 -7.92
C THR A 245 -10.20 -6.33 -8.36
N GLY A 246 -10.57 -7.46 -7.74
CA GLY A 246 -10.06 -8.81 -7.98
C GLY A 246 -10.73 -9.58 -9.13
N VAL A 247 -11.64 -9.00 -9.91
CA VAL A 247 -12.44 -9.71 -10.94
C VAL A 247 -11.59 -10.58 -11.87
N LYS A 248 -10.42 -10.12 -12.30
CA LYS A 248 -9.51 -10.85 -13.20
C LYS A 248 -8.96 -12.17 -12.63
N VAL A 249 -9.08 -12.38 -11.34
CA VAL A 249 -8.63 -13.62 -10.68
C VAL A 249 -9.54 -14.80 -11.00
N PHE A 250 -10.80 -14.55 -11.36
CA PHE A 250 -11.78 -15.59 -11.64
C PHE A 250 -11.60 -16.24 -13.02
N ARG A 251 -11.93 -17.53 -13.11
CA ARG A 251 -12.12 -18.23 -14.39
C ARG A 251 -13.38 -17.76 -15.10
N GLU A 252 -13.44 -17.95 -16.42
CA GLU A 252 -14.62 -17.67 -17.25
C GLU A 252 -15.88 -18.48 -16.77
N PRO A 253 -17.07 -17.91 -16.81
CA PRO A 253 -17.42 -16.51 -17.10
C PRO A 253 -17.16 -15.60 -15.88
N VAL A 254 -16.23 -14.66 -16.05
CA VAL A 254 -15.60 -13.87 -14.97
C VAL A 254 -16.62 -13.09 -14.14
N SER A 255 -17.47 -12.26 -14.80
CA SER A 255 -18.43 -11.39 -14.10
C SER A 255 -19.48 -12.16 -13.30
N ARG A 256 -19.99 -13.28 -13.88
CA ARG A 256 -20.97 -14.13 -13.19
C ARG A 256 -20.35 -14.81 -11.98
N ASN A 257 -19.12 -15.31 -12.11
CA ASN A 257 -18.42 -15.99 -11.02
C ASN A 257 -18.10 -15.01 -9.88
N ALA A 258 -17.68 -13.79 -10.21
CA ALA A 258 -17.43 -12.72 -9.23
C ALA A 258 -18.72 -12.28 -8.53
N ALA A 259 -19.82 -12.06 -9.26
CA ALA A 259 -21.10 -11.66 -8.68
C ALA A 259 -21.67 -12.73 -7.74
N VAL A 260 -21.68 -14.00 -8.15
CA VAL A 260 -22.14 -15.10 -7.29
C VAL A 260 -21.29 -15.19 -6.03
N THR A 261 -19.97 -15.07 -6.15
CA THR A 261 -19.07 -15.05 -4.99
C THR A 261 -19.39 -13.89 -4.07
N LEU A 262 -19.60 -12.67 -4.59
CA LEU A 262 -19.96 -11.50 -3.81
C LEU A 262 -21.26 -11.69 -3.01
N TYR A 263 -22.30 -12.25 -3.62
CA TYR A 263 -23.58 -12.51 -2.93
C TYR A 263 -23.46 -13.58 -1.84
N ILE A 264 -22.68 -14.65 -2.10
CA ILE A 264 -22.41 -15.67 -1.09
C ILE A 264 -21.67 -15.06 0.11
N LEU A 265 -20.63 -14.26 -0.16
CA LEU A 265 -19.85 -13.58 0.88
C LEU A 265 -20.71 -12.62 1.71
N ALA A 266 -21.58 -11.85 1.07
CA ALA A 266 -22.49 -10.94 1.76
C ALA A 266 -23.48 -11.68 2.67
N ALA A 267 -24.03 -12.80 2.22
CA ALA A 267 -24.91 -13.63 3.03
C ALA A 267 -24.19 -14.23 4.23
N MET A 268 -22.96 -14.74 4.03
CA MET A 268 -22.14 -15.28 5.11
C MET A 268 -21.73 -14.20 6.10
N LEU A 269 -21.27 -13.03 5.61
CA LEU A 269 -20.94 -11.89 6.46
C LEU A 269 -22.14 -11.45 7.30
N GLY A 270 -23.31 -11.25 6.68
CA GLY A 270 -24.51 -10.79 7.35
C GLY A 270 -24.96 -11.76 8.44
N THR A 271 -24.99 -13.06 8.14
CA THR A 271 -25.40 -14.09 9.12
C THR A 271 -24.41 -14.27 10.25
N LEU A 272 -23.11 -14.27 9.99
CA LEU A 272 -22.07 -14.37 11.02
C LEU A 272 -22.02 -13.10 11.88
N PHE A 273 -21.99 -11.92 11.26
CA PHE A 273 -21.94 -10.66 11.99
C PHE A 273 -23.14 -10.47 12.92
N LEU A 274 -24.36 -10.65 12.37
CA LEU A 274 -25.57 -10.56 13.19
C LEU A 274 -25.62 -11.66 14.24
N GLY A 275 -25.20 -12.88 13.90
CA GLY A 275 -25.14 -13.99 14.83
C GLY A 275 -24.21 -13.73 16.01
N VAL A 276 -23.01 -13.21 15.77
CA VAL A 276 -22.06 -12.81 16.83
C VAL A 276 -22.61 -11.66 17.64
N THR A 277 -23.20 -10.63 17.00
CA THR A 277 -23.78 -9.47 17.68
C THR A 277 -24.95 -9.86 18.59
N VAL A 278 -25.86 -10.73 18.10
CA VAL A 278 -26.98 -11.25 18.89
C VAL A 278 -26.48 -12.08 20.08
N ASN A 279 -25.54 -12.99 19.85
CA ASN A 279 -24.96 -13.79 20.94
C ASN A 279 -24.25 -12.91 21.98
N ALA A 280 -23.48 -11.90 21.54
CA ALA A 280 -22.80 -10.97 22.44
C ALA A 280 -23.83 -10.22 23.34
N TYR A 281 -24.98 -9.81 22.77
CA TYR A 281 -26.10 -9.26 23.57
C TYR A 281 -26.74 -10.29 24.50
N LEU A 282 -27.04 -11.49 24.00
CA LEU A 282 -27.71 -12.54 24.79
C LEU A 282 -26.89 -12.97 26.00
N TYR A 283 -25.58 -13.04 25.87
CA TYR A 283 -24.64 -13.38 26.93
C TYR A 283 -24.10 -12.17 27.70
N HIS A 284 -24.57 -10.96 27.38
CA HIS A 284 -24.16 -9.70 28.00
C HIS A 284 -22.64 -9.53 28.03
N ILE A 285 -21.99 -9.79 26.87
CA ILE A 285 -20.55 -9.68 26.74
C ILE A 285 -20.17 -8.20 26.72
N THR A 286 -19.32 -7.79 27.67
CA THR A 286 -18.75 -6.46 27.76
C THR A 286 -17.27 -6.50 27.34
N PRO A 287 -16.79 -5.56 26.50
CA PRO A 287 -15.39 -5.55 26.10
C PRO A 287 -14.45 -5.39 27.30
N VAL A 288 -13.43 -6.25 27.36
CA VAL A 288 -12.39 -6.23 28.40
C VAL A 288 -11.04 -5.92 27.72
N PRO A 289 -10.21 -5.01 28.28
CA PRO A 289 -8.89 -4.72 27.72
C PRO A 289 -8.03 -5.98 27.63
N GLY A 290 -7.42 -6.20 26.46
CA GLY A 290 -6.52 -7.33 26.23
C GLY A 290 -7.19 -8.63 25.79
N GLU A 291 -8.53 -8.69 25.74
CA GLU A 291 -9.28 -9.85 25.26
C GLU A 291 -10.36 -9.45 24.26
N THR A 292 -10.40 -10.12 23.09
CA THR A 292 -11.40 -9.84 22.06
C THR A 292 -12.79 -10.35 22.48
N VAL A 293 -13.85 -9.65 22.02
CA VAL A 293 -15.25 -10.07 22.25
C VAL A 293 -15.52 -11.48 21.72
N LEU A 294 -14.94 -11.84 20.57
CA LEU A 294 -15.07 -13.18 20.01
C LEU A 294 -14.43 -14.24 20.91
N SER A 295 -13.31 -13.91 21.58
CA SER A 295 -12.67 -14.77 22.57
C SER A 295 -13.55 -14.98 23.81
N GLN A 296 -14.09 -13.89 24.38
CA GLN A 296 -14.97 -13.94 25.51
C GLN A 296 -16.23 -14.80 25.25
N LEU A 297 -16.85 -14.59 24.07
CA LEU A 297 -17.98 -15.38 23.64
C LEU A 297 -17.60 -16.85 23.43
N GLY A 298 -16.44 -17.14 22.85
CA GLY A 298 -15.91 -18.49 22.67
C GLY A 298 -15.68 -19.22 24.00
N LYS A 299 -15.12 -18.52 25.01
CA LYS A 299 -14.95 -19.06 26.38
C LYS A 299 -16.31 -19.33 27.06
N THR A 300 -17.27 -18.44 26.87
CA THR A 300 -18.59 -18.58 27.47
C THR A 300 -19.36 -19.76 26.88
N VAL A 301 -19.28 -19.98 25.56
CA VAL A 301 -20.04 -21.04 24.86
C VAL A 301 -19.33 -22.39 24.92
N PHE A 302 -18.00 -22.43 24.73
CA PHE A 302 -17.24 -23.69 24.63
C PHE A 302 -16.37 -24.01 25.85
N GLY A 303 -16.25 -23.08 26.82
CA GLY A 303 -15.22 -23.16 27.85
C GLY A 303 -13.81 -22.97 27.26
N GLN A 304 -12.78 -23.14 28.08
CA GLN A 304 -11.37 -23.09 27.66
C GLN A 304 -10.87 -24.47 27.17
N GLY A 305 -11.67 -25.10 26.28
CA GLY A 305 -11.37 -26.40 25.71
C GLY A 305 -10.73 -26.33 24.29
N PRO A 306 -10.47 -27.48 23.65
CA PRO A 306 -9.85 -27.54 22.33
C PRO A 306 -10.61 -26.75 21.26
N VAL A 307 -11.93 -26.72 21.30
CA VAL A 307 -12.76 -25.98 20.32
C VAL A 307 -12.51 -24.48 20.42
N TYR A 308 -12.31 -23.94 21.63
CA TYR A 308 -11.92 -22.54 21.82
C TYR A 308 -10.58 -22.21 21.17
N TYR A 309 -9.56 -23.04 21.36
CA TYR A 309 -8.23 -22.81 20.76
C TYR A 309 -8.26 -22.96 19.24
N VAL A 310 -9.07 -23.86 18.70
CA VAL A 310 -9.30 -23.97 17.24
C VAL A 310 -9.96 -22.70 16.70
N LEU A 311 -10.99 -22.17 17.39
CA LEU A 311 -11.64 -20.92 17.02
C LEU A 311 -10.64 -19.75 17.02
N GLN A 312 -9.82 -19.59 18.07
CA GLN A 312 -8.83 -18.52 18.16
C GLN A 312 -7.74 -18.65 17.09
N GLY A 313 -7.23 -19.85 16.86
CA GLY A 313 -6.26 -20.12 15.80
C GLY A 313 -6.83 -19.85 14.40
N ALA A 314 -8.06 -20.26 14.14
CA ALA A 314 -8.75 -20.01 12.88
C ALA A 314 -9.02 -18.49 12.68
N THR A 315 -9.39 -17.78 13.76
CA THR A 315 -9.60 -16.33 13.76
C THR A 315 -8.29 -15.58 13.49
N MET A 316 -7.21 -15.95 14.17
CA MET A 316 -5.88 -15.40 13.91
C MET A 316 -5.48 -15.58 12.43
N LEU A 317 -5.62 -16.80 11.92
CA LEU A 317 -5.23 -17.13 10.57
C LEU A 317 -6.04 -16.36 9.52
N ILE A 318 -7.38 -16.33 9.63
CA ILE A 318 -8.21 -15.60 8.65
C ILE A 318 -7.90 -14.11 8.66
N LEU A 319 -7.65 -13.51 9.82
CA LEU A 319 -7.30 -12.09 9.96
C LEU A 319 -5.92 -11.79 9.34
N ILE A 320 -4.93 -12.63 9.58
CA ILE A 320 -3.62 -12.50 8.93
C ILE A 320 -3.76 -12.68 7.40
N LEU A 321 -4.58 -13.64 6.97
CA LEU A 321 -4.85 -13.89 5.56
C LEU A 321 -5.67 -12.77 4.90
N ALA A 322 -6.50 -12.04 5.66
CA ALA A 322 -7.23 -10.88 5.17
C ALA A 322 -6.30 -9.78 4.63
N ALA A 323 -5.16 -9.57 5.27
CA ALA A 323 -4.14 -8.65 4.80
C ALA A 323 -3.66 -8.98 3.36
N ASN A 324 -3.73 -10.24 2.93
CA ASN A 324 -3.31 -10.66 1.59
C ASN A 324 -4.14 -10.06 0.45
N THR A 325 -5.42 -9.72 0.68
CA THR A 325 -6.25 -9.04 -0.33
C THR A 325 -5.64 -7.68 -0.69
N SER A 326 -5.12 -6.95 0.29
CA SER A 326 -4.43 -5.68 0.09
C SER A 326 -3.10 -5.87 -0.63
N PHE A 327 -2.36 -6.95 -0.43
CA PHE A 327 -1.15 -7.28 -1.19
C PHE A 327 -1.42 -7.59 -2.67
N THR A 328 -2.67 -7.89 -3.00
CA THR A 328 -3.14 -8.02 -4.39
C THR A 328 -3.72 -6.70 -4.91
N GLY A 329 -4.52 -6.01 -4.10
CA GLY A 329 -5.27 -4.80 -4.46
C GLY A 329 -4.40 -3.55 -4.61
N PHE A 330 -3.62 -3.23 -3.58
CA PHE A 330 -2.76 -2.04 -3.55
C PHE A 330 -1.76 -1.98 -4.72
N PRO A 331 -0.94 -3.03 -4.98
CA PRO A 331 0.03 -2.96 -6.06
C PRO A 331 -0.62 -2.87 -7.44
N ARG A 332 -1.78 -3.51 -7.61
CA ARG A 332 -2.56 -3.44 -8.86
C ARG A 332 -3.12 -2.05 -9.09
N LEU A 333 -3.74 -1.44 -8.08
CA LEU A 333 -4.24 -0.06 -8.15
C LEU A 333 -3.09 0.93 -8.41
N ALA A 334 -2.00 0.81 -7.65
CA ALA A 334 -0.80 1.64 -7.81
C ALA A 334 -0.22 1.51 -9.23
N SER A 335 -0.22 0.29 -9.80
CA SER A 335 0.22 0.04 -11.19
C SER A 335 -0.68 0.75 -12.21
N VAL A 336 -2.01 0.72 -12.04
CA VAL A 336 -2.95 1.42 -12.92
C VAL A 336 -2.73 2.92 -12.83
N MET A 337 -2.63 3.49 -11.63
CA MET A 337 -2.37 4.92 -11.43
C MET A 337 -1.00 5.34 -11.97
N ALA A 338 0.01 4.47 -11.88
CA ALA A 338 1.35 4.73 -12.45
C ALA A 338 1.34 4.72 -13.99
N ARG A 339 0.58 3.83 -14.63
CA ARG A 339 0.35 3.84 -16.09
C ARG A 339 -0.37 5.11 -16.54
N ASP A 340 -1.29 5.61 -15.73
CA ASP A 340 -1.97 6.89 -15.92
C ASP A 340 -1.09 8.11 -15.56
N ARG A 341 0.16 7.88 -15.15
CA ARG A 341 1.18 8.90 -14.78
C ARG A 341 0.85 9.69 -13.51
N PHE A 342 0.04 9.15 -12.62
CA PHE A 342 -0.25 9.76 -11.32
C PHE A 342 0.71 9.29 -10.21
N LEU A 343 1.39 8.16 -10.42
CA LEU A 343 2.38 7.60 -9.51
C LEU A 343 3.69 7.29 -10.26
N PRO A 344 4.80 7.08 -9.53
CA PRO A 344 6.08 6.70 -10.13
C PRO A 344 5.99 5.45 -11.00
N ARG A 345 6.60 5.45 -12.18
CA ARG A 345 6.57 4.34 -13.16
C ARG A 345 7.07 3.01 -12.59
N GLN A 346 7.95 3.06 -11.60
CA GLN A 346 8.49 1.87 -10.92
C GLN A 346 7.40 1.00 -10.30
N LEU A 347 6.24 1.58 -9.94
CA LEU A 347 5.09 0.86 -9.41
C LEU A 347 4.30 0.08 -10.48
N SER A 348 4.52 0.39 -11.76
CA SER A 348 3.89 -0.34 -12.88
C SER A 348 4.73 -1.53 -13.38
N ASN A 349 5.97 -1.67 -12.92
CA ASN A 349 6.88 -2.71 -13.37
C ASN A 349 6.62 -4.02 -12.61
N LEU A 350 6.52 -5.12 -13.36
CA LEU A 350 6.48 -6.46 -12.79
C LEU A 350 7.90 -6.91 -12.41
N GLY A 351 8.03 -7.53 -11.25
CA GLY A 351 9.26 -8.17 -10.82
C GLY A 351 9.44 -9.57 -11.43
N ASP A 352 10.51 -10.26 -11.05
CA ASP A 352 10.92 -11.57 -11.59
C ASP A 352 9.83 -12.67 -11.48
N ARG A 353 8.92 -12.56 -10.52
CA ARG A 353 7.82 -13.51 -10.28
C ARG A 353 6.47 -13.01 -10.81
N LEU A 354 6.50 -12.06 -11.75
CA LEU A 354 5.33 -11.45 -12.38
C LEU A 354 4.37 -10.77 -11.38
N VAL A 355 4.91 -10.31 -10.26
CA VAL A 355 4.19 -9.53 -9.23
C VAL A 355 4.72 -8.10 -9.17
N PHE A 356 3.90 -7.15 -8.73
CA PHE A 356 4.31 -5.75 -8.56
C PHE A 356 5.10 -5.56 -7.26
N SER A 357 6.35 -6.05 -7.22
CA SER A 357 7.19 -6.12 -6.02
C SER A 357 7.36 -4.77 -5.32
N ASN A 358 7.56 -3.67 -6.08
CA ASN A 358 7.72 -2.33 -5.51
C ASN A 358 6.46 -1.86 -4.77
N GLY A 359 5.27 -2.16 -5.31
CA GLY A 359 4.00 -1.88 -4.64
C GLY A 359 3.82 -2.67 -3.36
N MET A 360 4.22 -3.95 -3.34
CA MET A 360 4.15 -4.80 -2.15
C MET A 360 5.10 -4.33 -1.04
N LEU A 361 6.34 -3.94 -1.41
CA LEU A 361 7.31 -3.38 -0.46
C LEU A 361 6.81 -2.05 0.14
N MET A 362 6.26 -1.16 -0.69
CA MET A 362 5.68 0.10 -0.25
C MET A 362 4.52 -0.13 0.72
N LEU A 363 3.59 -1.03 0.39
CA LEU A 363 2.46 -1.42 1.24
C LEU A 363 2.93 -1.94 2.60
N SER A 364 3.91 -2.85 2.60
CA SER A 364 4.46 -3.43 3.84
C SER A 364 5.13 -2.38 4.71
N GLY A 365 5.88 -1.46 4.12
CA GLY A 365 6.50 -0.34 4.83
C GLY A 365 5.48 0.59 5.48
N LEU A 366 4.41 0.94 4.75
CA LEU A 366 3.32 1.77 5.27
C LEU A 366 2.55 1.05 6.39
N ALA A 367 2.23 -0.23 6.22
CA ALA A 367 1.56 -1.03 7.24
C ALA A 367 2.41 -1.17 8.51
N ALA A 368 3.71 -1.45 8.36
CA ALA A 368 4.64 -1.54 9.49
C ALA A 368 4.73 -0.21 10.26
N LEU A 369 4.80 0.93 9.55
CA LEU A 369 4.79 2.25 10.15
C LEU A 369 3.51 2.50 10.96
N LEU A 370 2.35 2.13 10.42
CA LEU A 370 1.05 2.26 11.10
C LEU A 370 0.99 1.37 12.35
N ILE A 371 1.43 0.11 12.27
CA ILE A 371 1.46 -0.82 13.41
C ILE A 371 2.33 -0.26 14.54
N ILE A 372 3.53 0.24 14.23
CA ILE A 372 4.43 0.83 15.21
C ILE A 372 3.82 2.10 15.80
N ARG A 373 3.29 3.02 14.96
CA ARG A 373 2.76 4.32 15.40
C ARG A 373 1.54 4.19 16.31
N PHE A 374 0.71 3.17 16.09
CA PHE A 374 -0.53 2.93 16.84
C PHE A 374 -0.41 1.78 17.85
N ASP A 375 0.84 1.32 18.11
CA ASP A 375 1.17 0.31 19.13
C ASP A 375 0.37 -0.99 18.98
N ALA A 376 0.14 -1.42 17.73
CA ALA A 376 -0.64 -2.59 17.39
C ALA A 376 -2.01 -2.64 18.13
N GLN A 377 -2.74 -1.52 18.20
CA GLN A 377 -4.05 -1.43 18.82
C GLN A 377 -5.14 -1.24 17.77
N VAL A 378 -6.00 -2.24 17.60
CA VAL A 378 -7.06 -2.29 16.57
C VAL A 378 -7.99 -1.09 16.67
N HIS A 379 -8.48 -0.77 17.86
CA HIS A 379 -9.44 0.32 18.09
C HIS A 379 -8.89 1.72 17.76
N ARG A 380 -7.56 1.90 17.69
CA ARG A 380 -6.93 3.15 17.25
C ARG A 380 -6.79 3.26 15.73
N LEU A 381 -6.76 2.12 15.03
CA LEU A 381 -6.62 2.06 13.57
C LEU A 381 -7.96 2.14 12.84
N ILE A 382 -9.02 1.55 13.39
CA ILE A 382 -10.36 1.49 12.76
C ILE A 382 -10.97 2.87 12.43
N PRO A 383 -10.87 3.91 13.29
CA PRO A 383 -11.39 5.23 12.93
C PRO A 383 -10.80 5.85 11.67
N LEU A 384 -9.53 5.53 11.35
CA LEU A 384 -8.85 6.00 10.15
C LEU A 384 -9.38 5.30 8.89
N TYR A 385 -9.71 4.03 9.01
CA TYR A 385 -10.05 3.15 7.92
C TYR A 385 -11.36 3.52 7.22
N MET A 386 -12.41 3.83 8.00
CA MET A 386 -13.77 3.99 7.51
C MET A 386 -13.98 5.14 6.52
N VAL A 387 -13.26 6.26 6.69
CA VAL A 387 -13.36 7.43 5.79
C VAL A 387 -12.93 7.07 4.37
N GLY A 388 -11.84 6.31 4.23
CA GLY A 388 -11.34 5.84 2.94
C GLY A 388 -12.35 4.94 2.22
N VAL A 389 -12.85 3.93 2.92
CA VAL A 389 -13.82 2.95 2.40
C VAL A 389 -15.09 3.65 1.89
N PHE A 390 -15.74 4.48 2.72
CA PHE A 390 -16.99 5.13 2.33
C PHE A 390 -16.80 6.19 1.24
N THR A 391 -15.64 6.85 1.17
CA THR A 391 -15.29 7.72 0.05
C THR A 391 -15.23 6.92 -1.25
N ALA A 392 -14.56 5.77 -1.26
CA ALA A 392 -14.47 4.90 -2.42
C ALA A 392 -15.83 4.33 -2.83
N PHE A 393 -16.66 3.87 -1.88
CA PHE A 393 -18.01 3.37 -2.15
C PHE A 393 -18.89 4.46 -2.76
N THR A 394 -18.91 5.65 -2.19
CA THR A 394 -19.71 6.77 -2.67
C THR A 394 -19.33 7.15 -4.10
N LEU A 395 -18.05 7.29 -4.39
CA LEU A 395 -17.56 7.65 -5.72
C LEU A 395 -17.79 6.53 -6.75
N SER A 396 -17.63 5.26 -6.35
CA SER A 396 -17.93 4.13 -7.22
C SER A 396 -19.41 4.12 -7.62
N GLN A 397 -20.31 4.25 -6.65
CA GLN A 397 -21.75 4.23 -6.89
C GLN A 397 -22.23 5.47 -7.66
N ALA A 398 -21.70 6.67 -7.34
CA ALA A 398 -21.96 7.88 -8.12
C ALA A 398 -21.48 7.75 -9.57
N GLY A 399 -20.30 7.15 -9.78
CA GLY A 399 -19.79 6.82 -11.11
C GLY A 399 -20.73 5.87 -11.87
N MET A 400 -21.26 4.84 -11.18
CA MET A 400 -22.21 3.92 -11.78
C MET A 400 -23.55 4.59 -12.13
N VAL A 401 -24.01 5.59 -11.38
CA VAL A 401 -25.17 6.41 -11.76
C VAL A 401 -24.90 7.11 -13.08
N SER A 402 -23.73 7.73 -13.24
CA SER A 402 -23.31 8.37 -14.49
C SER A 402 -23.21 7.35 -15.63
N HIS A 403 -22.61 6.20 -15.39
CA HIS A 403 -22.49 5.10 -16.36
C HIS A 403 -23.86 4.69 -16.92
N TRP A 404 -24.82 4.37 -16.05
CA TRP A 404 -26.15 3.94 -16.46
C TRP A 404 -27.00 5.05 -17.11
N ARG A 405 -26.72 6.32 -16.84
CA ARG A 405 -27.36 7.44 -17.56
C ARG A 405 -26.98 7.46 -19.04
N HIS A 406 -25.75 7.11 -19.37
CA HIS A 406 -25.24 7.07 -20.74
C HIS A 406 -25.51 5.74 -21.45
N ALA A 407 -25.69 4.64 -20.71
CA ALA A 407 -26.00 3.34 -21.26
C ALA A 407 -27.45 3.30 -21.82
N ARG A 408 -27.61 2.72 -23.04
CA ARG A 408 -28.90 2.58 -23.69
C ARG A 408 -29.51 1.18 -23.49
N GLU A 409 -29.39 0.61 -22.30
CA GLU A 409 -29.86 -0.73 -21.97
C GLU A 409 -31.26 -0.74 -21.34
N ARG A 410 -31.99 -1.86 -21.53
CA ARG A 410 -33.29 -2.10 -20.85
C ARG A 410 -33.06 -2.23 -19.35
N GLY A 411 -33.93 -1.63 -18.51
CA GLY A 411 -33.83 -1.68 -17.05
C GLY A 411 -32.85 -0.66 -16.43
N ARG A 412 -32.33 0.29 -17.24
CA ARG A 412 -31.41 1.34 -16.75
C ARG A 412 -31.98 2.15 -15.58
N GLY A 413 -33.28 2.42 -15.54
CA GLY A 413 -33.94 3.20 -14.50
C GLY A 413 -33.76 2.56 -13.11
N TRP A 414 -33.99 1.25 -13.00
CA TRP A 414 -33.77 0.52 -11.76
C TRP A 414 -32.30 0.54 -11.33
N ARG A 415 -31.38 0.35 -12.28
CA ARG A 415 -29.94 0.37 -12.00
C ARG A 415 -29.47 1.74 -11.53
N ILE A 416 -29.99 2.82 -12.13
CA ILE A 416 -29.73 4.20 -11.67
C ILE A 416 -30.27 4.38 -10.25
N ALA A 417 -31.51 3.96 -9.97
CA ALA A 417 -32.14 4.13 -8.66
C ALA A 417 -31.35 3.41 -7.56
N VAL A 418 -30.95 2.17 -7.79
CA VAL A 418 -30.14 1.38 -6.83
C VAL A 418 -28.80 2.06 -6.53
N ASN A 419 -28.06 2.48 -7.57
CA ASN A 419 -26.76 3.12 -7.38
C ASN A 419 -26.89 4.53 -6.78
N ALA A 420 -27.94 5.29 -7.15
CA ALA A 420 -28.19 6.61 -6.57
C ALA A 420 -28.55 6.52 -5.07
N PHE A 421 -29.43 5.57 -4.72
CA PHE A 421 -29.76 5.30 -3.33
C PHE A 421 -28.53 4.83 -2.53
N GLY A 422 -27.73 3.92 -3.11
CA GLY A 422 -26.49 3.47 -2.53
C GLY A 422 -25.49 4.61 -2.33
N ALA A 423 -25.28 5.46 -3.35
CA ALA A 423 -24.39 6.62 -3.24
C ALA A 423 -24.85 7.62 -2.17
N ALA A 424 -26.15 7.89 -2.09
CA ALA A 424 -26.69 8.78 -1.06
C ALA A 424 -26.50 8.19 0.35
N THR A 425 -26.77 6.89 0.52
CA THR A 425 -26.63 6.20 1.80
C THR A 425 -25.16 6.15 2.24
N THR A 426 -24.24 5.78 1.33
CA THR A 426 -22.80 5.73 1.66
C THR A 426 -22.21 7.12 1.88
N ALA A 427 -22.70 8.17 1.19
CA ALA A 427 -22.33 9.55 1.44
C ALA A 427 -22.80 10.03 2.83
N LEU A 428 -24.03 9.68 3.21
CA LEU A 428 -24.56 9.99 4.54
C LEU A 428 -23.70 9.32 5.63
N VAL A 429 -23.37 8.04 5.46
CA VAL A 429 -22.49 7.31 6.40
C VAL A 429 -21.09 7.92 6.43
N LEU A 430 -20.54 8.34 5.29
CA LEU A 430 -19.26 9.06 5.23
C LEU A 430 -19.29 10.33 6.10
N VAL A 431 -20.35 11.12 6.00
CA VAL A 431 -20.52 12.33 6.82
C VAL A 431 -20.61 11.96 8.31
N ILE A 432 -21.41 10.97 8.66
CA ILE A 432 -21.53 10.49 10.05
C ILE A 432 -20.16 10.06 10.58
N VAL A 433 -19.43 9.22 9.85
CA VAL A 433 -18.09 8.76 10.24
C VAL A 433 -17.11 9.92 10.38
N ALA A 434 -17.10 10.84 9.41
CA ALA A 434 -16.21 11.99 9.41
C ALA A 434 -16.43 12.89 10.63
N VAL A 435 -17.69 13.15 11.01
CA VAL A 435 -18.05 13.99 12.16
C VAL A 435 -17.77 13.26 13.48
N VAL A 436 -18.29 12.02 13.61
CA VAL A 436 -18.28 11.30 14.90
C VAL A 436 -16.89 10.78 15.27
N LYS A 437 -16.06 10.43 14.27
CA LYS A 437 -14.71 9.91 14.47
C LYS A 437 -13.62 10.99 14.25
N PHE A 438 -13.99 12.26 14.03
CA PHE A 438 -13.03 13.32 13.75
C PHE A 438 -11.91 13.39 14.80
N THR A 439 -12.26 13.51 16.07
CA THR A 439 -11.31 13.57 17.19
C THR A 439 -10.55 12.26 17.44
N HIS A 440 -11.02 11.15 16.88
CA HIS A 440 -10.43 9.81 17.03
C HIS A 440 -9.49 9.43 15.87
N GLY A 441 -9.12 10.41 15.02
CA GLY A 441 -8.14 10.22 13.95
C GLY A 441 -8.69 10.30 12.53
N ALA A 442 -10.02 10.37 12.31
CA ALA A 442 -10.58 10.49 10.96
C ALA A 442 -10.08 11.74 10.21
N TRP A 443 -9.74 12.82 10.93
CA TRP A 443 -9.15 14.04 10.36
C TRP A 443 -7.83 13.77 9.60
N LEU A 444 -7.03 12.77 10.04
CA LEU A 444 -5.78 12.40 9.36
C LEU A 444 -6.05 11.94 7.92
N ILE A 445 -7.12 11.17 7.72
CA ILE A 445 -7.49 10.67 6.40
C ILE A 445 -8.18 11.75 5.57
N LEU A 446 -9.02 12.59 6.21
CA LEU A 446 -9.61 13.76 5.55
C LEU A 446 -8.55 14.75 5.04
N ALA A 447 -7.42 14.88 5.72
CA ALA A 447 -6.25 15.64 5.26
C ALA A 447 -5.33 14.83 4.32
N GLY A 448 -5.19 13.54 4.57
CA GLY A 448 -4.30 12.64 3.82
C GLY A 448 -4.75 12.40 2.39
N ILE A 449 -6.06 12.27 2.15
CA ILE A 449 -6.60 12.09 0.79
C ILE A 449 -6.27 13.32 -0.10
N PRO A 450 -6.58 14.58 0.27
CA PRO A 450 -6.19 15.74 -0.52
C PRO A 450 -4.68 15.88 -0.70
N ALA A 451 -3.89 15.57 0.34
CA ALA A 451 -2.43 15.60 0.26
C ALA A 451 -1.91 14.59 -0.78
N LEU A 452 -2.43 13.36 -0.78
CA LEU A 452 -2.04 12.34 -1.76
C LEU A 452 -2.52 12.70 -3.17
N VAL A 453 -3.72 13.25 -3.32
CA VAL A 453 -4.24 13.80 -4.60
C VAL A 453 -3.31 14.88 -5.13
N PHE A 454 -2.85 15.80 -4.27
CA PHE A 454 -1.90 16.84 -4.65
C PHE A 454 -0.57 16.24 -5.12
N VAL A 455 -0.03 15.26 -4.41
CA VAL A 455 1.20 14.55 -4.83
C VAL A 455 1.00 13.88 -6.20
N CYS A 456 -0.11 13.17 -6.40
CA CYS A 456 -0.44 12.54 -7.68
C CYS A 456 -0.52 13.57 -8.82
N TRP A 457 -1.13 14.72 -8.56
CA TRP A 457 -1.22 15.80 -9.54
C TRP A 457 0.15 16.41 -9.87
N ARG A 458 1.02 16.61 -8.87
CA ARG A 458 2.41 17.08 -9.05
C ARG A 458 3.22 16.08 -9.88
N VAL A 459 3.12 14.79 -9.59
CA VAL A 459 3.78 13.72 -10.35
C VAL A 459 3.32 13.74 -11.81
N ARG A 460 2.01 13.83 -12.05
CA ARG A 460 1.46 13.92 -13.40
C ARG A 460 2.01 15.13 -14.15
N ARG A 461 1.97 16.32 -13.52
CA ARG A 461 2.47 17.55 -14.13
C ARG A 461 3.93 17.41 -14.53
N HIS A 462 4.77 16.84 -13.66
CA HIS A 462 6.18 16.58 -13.95
C HIS A 462 6.34 15.67 -15.18
N TYR A 463 5.62 14.54 -15.25
CA TYR A 463 5.70 13.65 -16.42
C TYR A 463 5.23 14.30 -17.73
N PHE A 464 4.25 15.20 -17.67
CA PHE A 464 3.84 15.96 -18.86
C PHE A 464 4.90 16.97 -19.30
N THR A 465 5.53 17.68 -18.36
CA THR A 465 6.66 18.59 -18.65
C THR A 465 7.80 17.83 -19.30
N VAL A 466 8.26 16.74 -18.67
CA VAL A 466 9.33 15.90 -19.23
C VAL A 466 8.97 15.37 -20.63
N ARG A 467 7.73 14.95 -20.85
CA ARG A 467 7.29 14.50 -22.19
C ARG A 467 7.34 15.60 -23.22
N ARG A 468 6.94 16.82 -22.86
CA ARG A 468 6.97 17.97 -23.76
C ARG A 468 8.42 18.33 -24.09
N ASP A 469 9.27 18.43 -23.08
CA ASP A 469 10.67 18.84 -23.21
C ASP A 469 11.53 17.80 -23.98
N LEU A 470 11.11 16.50 -23.93
CA LEU A 470 11.73 15.42 -24.71
C LEU A 470 11.05 15.16 -26.06
N SER A 471 10.06 15.98 -26.46
CA SER A 471 9.37 15.82 -27.73
C SER A 471 10.26 16.25 -28.90
N LEU A 472 10.25 15.46 -29.97
CA LEU A 472 10.93 15.83 -31.24
C LEU A 472 10.09 16.77 -32.12
N ALA A 473 8.86 17.15 -31.69
CA ALA A 473 7.95 17.95 -32.53
C ALA A 473 8.52 19.31 -32.92
N ASP A 474 9.28 19.93 -32.01
CA ASP A 474 9.92 21.24 -32.21
C ASP A 474 11.44 21.13 -32.30
N TYR A 475 11.97 19.91 -32.51
CA TYR A 475 13.43 19.69 -32.57
C TYR A 475 14.01 20.23 -33.87
N GLN A 476 14.84 21.25 -33.74
CA GLN A 476 15.69 21.74 -34.84
C GLN A 476 16.97 20.92 -34.83
N LYS A 477 17.37 20.43 -36.02
CA LYS A 477 18.63 19.71 -36.19
C LYS A 477 19.78 20.65 -35.85
N ALA A 478 20.52 20.30 -34.79
CA ALA A 478 21.67 21.09 -34.36
C ALA A 478 22.75 21.07 -35.43
N GLU A 479 23.44 22.21 -35.64
CA GLU A 479 24.67 22.26 -36.38
C GLU A 479 25.77 21.46 -35.66
N PRO A 480 26.84 21.02 -36.39
CA PRO A 480 27.96 20.34 -35.75
C PRO A 480 28.56 21.22 -34.65
N LEU A 481 28.42 20.78 -33.41
CA LEU A 481 28.95 21.50 -32.25
C LEU A 481 30.48 21.33 -32.20
N ARG A 482 31.21 22.40 -31.88
CA ARG A 482 32.62 22.28 -31.49
C ARG A 482 32.67 21.57 -30.12
N HIS A 483 33.75 20.84 -29.89
CA HIS A 483 33.83 19.93 -28.78
C HIS A 483 35.17 20.11 -28.06
N THR A 484 35.14 20.54 -26.81
CA THR A 484 36.33 20.65 -25.95
C THR A 484 36.34 19.51 -24.94
N ALA A 485 37.44 18.75 -24.89
CA ALA A 485 37.60 17.68 -23.92
C ALA A 485 38.45 18.14 -22.73
N VAL A 486 37.91 18.02 -21.50
CA VAL A 486 38.62 18.38 -20.26
C VAL A 486 38.94 17.10 -19.47
N VAL A 487 40.21 16.84 -19.22
CA VAL A 487 40.66 15.65 -18.46
C VAL A 487 41.15 16.07 -17.07
N PRO A 488 40.42 15.76 -16.01
CA PRO A 488 40.89 15.96 -14.64
C PRO A 488 42.06 15.02 -14.33
N VAL A 489 43.17 15.55 -13.86
CA VAL A 489 44.40 14.81 -13.58
C VAL A 489 44.77 14.96 -12.13
N ALA A 490 44.91 13.85 -11.39
CA ALA A 490 45.42 13.83 -10.01
C ALA A 490 46.89 13.44 -9.92
N GLY A 491 47.48 12.90 -11.00
CA GLY A 491 48.87 12.46 -11.13
C GLY A 491 49.05 11.67 -12.42
N MET A 492 50.27 11.58 -12.95
CA MET A 492 50.51 10.87 -14.23
C MET A 492 50.67 9.37 -13.99
N ASN A 493 49.77 8.61 -14.61
CA ASN A 493 49.74 7.15 -14.58
C ASN A 493 49.02 6.57 -15.81
N ARG A 494 49.02 5.24 -15.97
CA ARG A 494 48.38 4.55 -17.11
C ARG A 494 46.91 4.87 -17.30
N MET A 495 46.19 5.06 -16.22
CA MET A 495 44.74 5.38 -16.23
C MET A 495 44.54 6.79 -16.85
N VAL A 496 45.33 7.77 -16.41
CA VAL A 496 45.28 9.15 -16.94
C VAL A 496 45.72 9.19 -18.38
N LEU A 497 46.80 8.49 -18.76
CA LEU A 497 47.24 8.41 -20.14
C LEU A 497 46.16 7.85 -21.07
N GLY A 498 45.50 6.75 -20.67
CA GLY A 498 44.37 6.20 -21.44
C GLY A 498 43.19 7.15 -21.56
N ALA A 499 42.93 7.98 -20.53
CA ALA A 499 41.88 9.01 -20.61
C ALA A 499 42.26 10.16 -21.55
N VAL A 500 43.53 10.56 -21.58
CA VAL A 500 44.06 11.57 -22.52
C VAL A 500 44.00 11.06 -23.98
N GLU A 501 44.41 9.80 -24.20
CA GLU A 501 44.33 9.17 -25.54
C GLU A 501 42.86 9.09 -26.01
N TYR A 502 41.96 8.72 -25.15
CA TYR A 502 40.54 8.74 -25.46
C TYR A 502 40.04 10.17 -25.75
N ALA A 503 40.41 11.17 -24.95
CA ALA A 503 40.03 12.56 -25.17
C ALA A 503 40.49 13.06 -26.54
N ARG A 504 41.73 12.73 -26.98
CA ARG A 504 42.25 13.02 -28.32
C ARG A 504 41.47 12.36 -29.46
N SER A 505 40.90 11.19 -29.18
CA SER A 505 40.09 10.49 -30.20
C SER A 505 38.74 11.12 -30.46
N ILE A 506 38.21 11.91 -29.50
CA ILE A 506 36.89 12.53 -29.59
C ILE A 506 36.93 14.04 -29.84
N SER A 507 38.05 14.72 -29.57
CA SER A 507 38.19 16.16 -29.75
C SER A 507 39.60 16.54 -30.19
N GLN A 508 39.70 17.60 -31.03
CA GLN A 508 40.95 18.24 -31.34
C GLN A 508 41.41 19.22 -30.24
N ASP A 509 40.45 19.75 -29.48
CA ASP A 509 40.65 20.65 -28.34
C ASP A 509 40.63 19.87 -27.05
N VAL A 510 41.79 19.42 -26.56
CA VAL A 510 41.93 18.67 -25.30
C VAL A 510 42.70 19.50 -24.30
N VAL A 511 42.16 19.65 -23.11
CA VAL A 511 42.80 20.38 -22.00
C VAL A 511 42.84 19.46 -20.76
N ALA A 512 44.01 19.23 -20.22
CA ALA A 512 44.17 18.54 -18.95
C ALA A 512 44.18 19.55 -17.80
N VAL A 513 43.56 19.19 -16.69
CA VAL A 513 43.40 20.08 -15.53
C VAL A 513 43.78 19.37 -14.25
N THR A 514 44.76 19.93 -13.54
CA THR A 514 45.13 19.44 -12.21
C THR A 514 44.86 20.49 -11.14
N VAL A 515 44.52 20.04 -9.92
CA VAL A 515 44.35 20.91 -8.77
C VAL A 515 45.58 20.76 -7.88
N ASN A 516 46.36 21.81 -7.78
CA ASN A 516 47.57 21.85 -6.94
C ASN A 516 47.18 21.96 -5.46
N VAL A 517 47.48 20.91 -4.70
CA VAL A 517 47.27 20.84 -3.23
C VAL A 517 48.60 20.87 -2.51
N ASP A 518 49.68 20.34 -3.11
CA ASP A 518 51.04 20.30 -2.56
C ASP A 518 52.07 20.55 -3.68
N ASN A 519 52.98 21.48 -3.42
CA ASN A 519 53.97 21.88 -4.41
C ASN A 519 55.00 20.78 -4.79
N ALA A 520 55.22 19.83 -3.89
CA ALA A 520 56.15 18.72 -4.13
C ALA A 520 55.65 17.76 -5.24
N ASP A 521 54.35 17.53 -5.35
CA ASP A 521 53.75 16.66 -6.37
C ASP A 521 53.63 17.34 -7.73
N ARG A 522 53.74 18.67 -7.77
CA ARG A 522 53.57 19.47 -8.99
C ARG A 522 54.73 19.28 -9.97
N ASP A 523 55.97 19.35 -9.49
CA ASP A 523 57.15 19.29 -10.35
C ASP A 523 57.34 17.90 -10.95
N ASP A 524 57.09 16.84 -10.19
CA ASP A 524 57.05 15.45 -10.67
C ASP A 524 55.96 15.25 -11.74
N LEU A 525 54.77 15.84 -11.54
CA LEU A 525 53.72 15.78 -12.52
C LEU A 525 54.08 16.49 -13.82
N LEU A 526 54.66 17.67 -13.75
CA LEU A 526 55.09 18.45 -14.94
C LEU A 526 56.14 17.72 -15.78
N GLU A 527 57.17 17.16 -15.11
CA GLU A 527 58.21 16.37 -15.78
C GLU A 527 57.61 15.16 -16.52
N LYS A 528 56.77 14.37 -15.83
CA LYS A 528 56.09 13.23 -16.42
C LYS A 528 55.10 13.64 -17.53
N TRP A 529 54.43 14.78 -17.37
CA TRP A 529 53.52 15.29 -18.38
C TRP A 529 54.23 15.64 -19.67
N GLN A 530 55.34 16.34 -19.61
CA GLN A 530 56.15 16.68 -20.76
C GLN A 530 56.73 15.45 -21.46
N ALA A 531 57.03 14.39 -20.74
CA ALA A 531 57.52 13.14 -21.31
C ALA A 531 56.43 12.33 -22.04
N TRP A 532 55.19 12.33 -21.56
CA TRP A 532 54.13 11.41 -22.03
C TRP A 532 52.98 12.07 -22.78
N ALA A 533 52.70 13.36 -22.55
CA ALA A 533 51.61 14.09 -23.21
C ALA A 533 51.97 15.55 -23.50
N PRO A 534 53.10 15.84 -24.17
CA PRO A 534 53.59 17.20 -24.37
C PRO A 534 52.68 18.08 -25.23
N ASP A 535 51.88 17.49 -26.06
CA ASP A 535 50.94 18.14 -26.99
C ASP A 535 49.57 18.49 -26.38
N VAL A 536 49.32 18.10 -25.15
CA VAL A 536 48.08 18.46 -24.43
C VAL A 536 48.41 19.50 -23.36
N PRO A 537 47.82 20.70 -23.41
CA PRO A 537 48.03 21.71 -22.38
C PRO A 537 47.54 21.24 -21.03
N LEU A 538 48.40 21.40 -20.01
CA LEU A 538 48.08 21.11 -18.60
C LEU A 538 47.83 22.41 -17.85
N VAL A 539 46.62 22.63 -17.41
CA VAL A 539 46.22 23.77 -16.59
C VAL A 539 46.33 23.39 -15.11
N ILE A 540 47.03 24.17 -14.33
CA ILE A 540 47.22 23.97 -12.89
C ILE A 540 46.35 24.97 -12.13
N LEU A 541 45.41 24.45 -11.35
CA LEU A 541 44.53 25.26 -10.52
C LEU A 541 45.04 25.27 -9.08
N ASP A 542 45.29 26.43 -8.53
CA ASP A 542 45.73 26.55 -7.13
C ASP A 542 44.53 26.40 -6.17
N SER A 543 44.71 25.58 -5.12
CA SER A 543 43.70 25.36 -4.09
C SER A 543 44.30 25.51 -2.69
N PRO A 544 44.36 26.72 -2.12
CA PRO A 544 44.93 26.98 -0.82
C PRO A 544 44.17 26.29 0.32
N TYR A 545 42.92 25.88 0.07
CA TYR A 545 42.07 25.21 1.08
C TYR A 545 41.97 23.70 0.91
N ARG A 546 42.84 23.07 0.10
CA ARG A 546 42.85 21.63 -0.21
C ARG A 546 41.53 21.07 -0.77
N ALA A 547 40.70 21.92 -1.36
CA ALA A 547 39.46 21.53 -1.99
C ALA A 547 39.73 21.17 -3.47
N ILE A 548 39.47 19.94 -3.88
CA ILE A 548 39.71 19.46 -5.24
C ILE A 548 38.54 19.84 -6.18
N HIS A 549 37.31 19.68 -5.73
CA HIS A 549 36.14 19.80 -6.58
C HIS A 549 35.78 21.23 -6.97
N ARG A 550 35.89 22.18 -6.01
CA ARG A 550 35.45 23.57 -6.25
C ARG A 550 36.28 24.31 -7.31
N PRO A 551 37.63 24.26 -7.32
CA PRO A 551 38.42 24.89 -8.35
C PRO A 551 38.15 24.28 -9.72
N LEU A 552 38.03 22.96 -9.82
CA LEU A 552 37.74 22.26 -11.07
C LEU A 552 36.37 22.63 -11.65
N LEU A 553 35.33 22.66 -10.82
CA LEU A 553 34.00 23.07 -11.24
C LEU A 553 33.95 24.54 -11.68
N ARG A 554 34.69 25.43 -11.00
CA ARG A 554 34.81 26.84 -11.39
C ARG A 554 35.52 26.98 -12.74
N PHE A 555 36.61 26.26 -12.94
CA PHE A 555 37.31 26.27 -14.22
C PHE A 555 36.42 25.80 -15.39
N ILE A 556 35.63 24.76 -15.15
CA ILE A 556 34.67 24.27 -16.17
C ILE A 556 33.58 25.35 -16.45
N ASP A 557 33.12 26.06 -15.42
CA ASP A 557 32.14 27.16 -15.58
C ASP A 557 32.76 28.36 -16.33
N GLU A 558 34.00 28.70 -16.04
CA GLU A 558 34.74 29.74 -16.78
C GLU A 558 34.96 29.35 -18.25
N LEU A 559 35.30 28.09 -18.51
CA LEU A 559 35.50 27.58 -19.85
C LEU A 559 34.16 27.59 -20.63
N GLU A 560 33.04 27.24 -20.02
CA GLU A 560 31.69 27.35 -20.59
C GLU A 560 31.36 28.80 -20.95
N GLY A 561 31.70 29.75 -20.10
CA GLY A 561 31.46 31.18 -20.34
C GLY A 561 32.33 31.80 -21.45
N TRP A 562 33.49 31.23 -21.78
CA TRP A 562 34.37 31.73 -22.82
C TRP A 562 34.05 31.15 -24.21
N ARG A 563 33.32 30.04 -24.30
CA ARG A 563 33.03 29.30 -25.53
C ARG A 563 31.54 28.94 -25.59
N ASP A 564 30.72 29.90 -25.89
CA ASP A 564 29.26 29.76 -25.91
C ASP A 564 28.71 28.68 -26.87
N ASP A 565 29.48 28.35 -27.93
CA ASP A 565 29.07 27.41 -28.98
C ASP A 565 29.63 25.99 -28.81
N ASP A 566 30.41 25.71 -27.75
CA ASP A 566 31.09 24.45 -27.55
C ASP A 566 30.38 23.54 -26.54
N VAL A 567 30.42 22.23 -26.79
CA VAL A 567 30.09 21.20 -25.81
C VAL A 567 31.36 20.81 -25.07
N ILE A 568 31.34 20.91 -23.75
CA ILE A 568 32.47 20.50 -22.91
C ILE A 568 32.25 19.05 -22.49
N THR A 569 33.19 18.16 -22.82
CA THR A 569 33.21 16.79 -22.32
C THR A 569 34.28 16.63 -21.25
N VAL A 570 33.83 16.37 -20.03
CA VAL A 570 34.73 16.04 -18.91
C VAL A 570 35.02 14.54 -18.94
N VAL A 571 36.27 14.18 -19.33
CA VAL A 571 36.72 12.79 -19.46
C VAL A 571 37.38 12.38 -18.14
N ILE A 572 36.66 11.61 -17.32
CA ILE A 572 37.10 11.23 -15.97
C ILE A 572 37.85 9.90 -16.03
N PRO A 573 39.17 9.88 -15.70
CA PRO A 573 39.87 8.62 -15.52
C PRO A 573 39.41 7.91 -14.26
N GLU A 574 39.13 6.62 -14.39
CA GLU A 574 38.71 5.77 -13.26
C GLU A 574 39.44 4.44 -13.29
N PHE A 575 39.78 3.89 -12.15
CA PHE A 575 40.24 2.50 -12.10
C PHE A 575 39.16 1.61 -11.51
N VAL A 576 39.11 0.39 -12.01
CA VAL A 576 38.15 -0.63 -11.57
C VAL A 576 38.93 -1.74 -10.89
N THR A 577 38.61 -1.98 -9.62
CA THR A 577 39.23 -3.05 -8.83
C THR A 577 38.59 -4.39 -9.16
N LYS A 578 39.34 -5.49 -9.02
CA LYS A 578 38.86 -6.86 -9.29
C LYS A 578 37.68 -7.26 -8.41
N ARG A 579 37.58 -6.76 -7.17
CA ARG A 579 36.50 -7.04 -6.23
C ARG A 579 35.80 -5.76 -5.83
N TRP A 580 34.46 -5.75 -5.89
CA TRP A 580 33.66 -4.55 -5.65
C TRP A 580 33.89 -3.89 -4.27
N TRP A 581 34.22 -4.68 -3.23
CA TRP A 581 34.51 -4.12 -1.88
C TRP A 581 35.86 -3.46 -1.78
N HIS A 582 36.84 -3.76 -2.65
CA HIS A 582 38.08 -3.04 -2.71
C HIS A 582 37.86 -1.59 -3.20
N GLN A 583 36.81 -1.36 -4.01
CA GLN A 583 36.46 -0.02 -4.47
C GLN A 583 36.12 0.93 -3.32
N VAL A 584 35.57 0.41 -2.20
CA VAL A 584 35.22 1.20 -1.00
C VAL A 584 36.47 1.75 -0.29
N LEU A 585 37.62 1.09 -0.44
CA LEU A 585 38.89 1.50 0.18
C LEU A 585 39.53 2.70 -0.55
N HIS A 586 39.02 3.07 -1.71
CA HIS A 586 39.58 4.14 -2.53
C HIS A 586 38.72 5.39 -2.51
N ASN A 587 39.37 6.53 -2.78
CA ASN A 587 38.68 7.82 -2.79
C ASN A 587 37.64 7.88 -3.93
N GLN A 588 36.39 8.18 -3.61
CA GLN A 588 35.26 8.26 -4.53
C GLN A 588 35.14 9.63 -5.24
N THR A 589 36.28 10.32 -5.48
CA THR A 589 36.33 11.67 -6.09
C THR A 589 35.62 11.73 -7.44
N SER A 590 35.77 10.69 -8.26
CA SER A 590 35.09 10.58 -9.55
C SER A 590 33.57 10.54 -9.44
N LEU A 591 33.03 9.86 -8.44
CA LEU A 591 31.58 9.77 -8.20
C LEU A 591 30.99 11.14 -7.83
N PHE A 592 31.65 11.86 -6.92
CA PHE A 592 31.23 13.21 -6.52
C PHE A 592 31.31 14.20 -7.69
N LEU A 593 32.37 14.12 -8.50
CA LEU A 593 32.51 14.98 -9.68
C LEU A 593 31.41 14.70 -10.72
N LYS A 594 31.11 13.43 -11.01
CA LYS A 594 30.00 13.04 -11.88
C LYS A 594 28.69 13.60 -11.38
N ALA A 595 28.38 13.42 -10.09
CA ALA A 595 27.14 13.91 -9.50
C ALA A 595 27.02 15.44 -9.59
N ALA A 596 28.12 16.18 -9.39
CA ALA A 596 28.12 17.63 -9.48
C ALA A 596 27.93 18.14 -10.92
N LEU A 597 28.54 17.45 -11.91
CA LEU A 597 28.48 17.83 -13.32
C LEU A 597 27.16 17.41 -14.00
N LEU A 598 26.48 16.39 -13.48
CA LEU A 598 25.21 15.86 -14.05
C LEU A 598 24.11 16.92 -14.20
N PHE A 599 24.09 17.92 -13.33
CA PHE A 599 23.06 18.98 -13.32
C PHE A 599 23.46 20.22 -14.13
N LYS A 600 24.63 20.21 -14.79
CA LYS A 600 25.07 21.31 -15.63
C LYS A 600 24.66 21.07 -17.08
N PRO A 601 23.90 22.00 -17.73
CA PRO A 601 23.60 21.92 -19.13
C PRO A 601 24.89 22.07 -19.96
N LYS A 602 24.94 21.57 -21.18
CA LYS A 602 26.07 21.62 -22.12
C LYS A 602 27.35 20.84 -21.69
N ILE A 603 27.36 20.20 -20.51
CA ILE A 603 28.49 19.39 -20.05
C ILE A 603 28.17 17.91 -20.22
N ILE A 604 29.04 17.21 -20.98
CA ILE A 604 29.00 15.76 -21.10
C ILE A 604 30.04 15.16 -20.16
N VAL A 605 29.68 14.13 -19.45
CA VAL A 605 30.61 13.41 -18.56
C VAL A 605 30.86 12.01 -19.12
N THR A 606 32.12 11.73 -19.41
CA THR A 606 32.56 10.43 -19.91
C THR A 606 33.55 9.81 -18.94
N SER A 607 33.36 8.54 -18.58
CA SER A 607 34.29 7.77 -17.74
C SER A 607 35.15 6.86 -18.62
N VAL A 608 36.45 6.87 -18.37
CA VAL A 608 37.41 5.95 -19.00
C VAL A 608 37.90 4.97 -17.91
N PRO A 609 37.35 3.75 -17.87
CA PRO A 609 37.72 2.78 -16.86
C PRO A 609 39.02 2.08 -17.19
N HIS A 610 39.95 2.06 -16.28
CA HIS A 610 41.19 1.27 -16.34
C HIS A 610 41.07 0.07 -15.41
N HIS A 611 41.04 -1.14 -15.94
CA HIS A 611 40.94 -2.36 -15.15
C HIS A 611 42.32 -2.77 -14.60
N LEU A 612 42.43 -2.89 -13.29
CA LEU A 612 43.67 -3.35 -12.67
C LEU A 612 43.89 -4.82 -12.98
N ALA A 613 45.01 -5.11 -13.66
CA ALA A 613 45.45 -6.46 -13.94
C ALA A 613 46.08 -7.05 -12.67
N LYS A 614 45.38 -8.00 -11.99
CA LYS A 614 45.75 -8.77 -10.78
C LYS A 614 45.76 -7.98 -9.49
#